data_20f17f8251257d1cebed9664b04039c3
#
_entry.id   20f17f8251257d1cebed9664b04039c3
#
_cell.length_a   1.000
_cell.length_b   1.000
_cell.length_c   1.000
_cell.angle_alpha   90.00
_cell.angle_beta   90.00
_cell.angle_gamma   90.00
#
_symmetry.space_group_name_H-M   'P 1'
#
loop_
_entity.id
_entity.type
_entity.pdbx_description
1 polymer ?
#
loop_
_entity_poly.entity_id
_entity_poly.type
_entity_poly.pdbx_seq_one_letter_code
_entity_poly.pdbx_strand_id
1 'polypeptide(L)'
;MKPSIVFNRLSKCWKQRKCGDVFTESREFGHSGDVAKKLTVKLWGKGVYAKLDQGSANTHYFIRHTGQFIYSKLDFLNSAFGVVNEALDGYESTADMPAFDCHGVNPYFMYYRAIQPSFYITNGMIADGSRKAKRVHAETFLQMPLMLPSIEEQDKIAWFFRKLEDTITIHQRKINSMKRLKKSLLQKMFPQNGECVPEIRFSGFTDSWEQRKFEDIAKRRSDSTISSNSLPCVEYEDVISEQGTLNKDISQKELAKTGIEFESGDVLFGKLRPYLKNWLLPDFNGVAVGDWWVLKPVSTDGNFLYRLIQTSEFMSVANVSSGSKMPRSDWALVSKTYFSIPPDIAEQQKIGAFFRDIDNTITLHQRKVESLQKLKKSLLKQMFV
;
A
#
# COMPACT_ATOMS: atom_id res chain seq x y z
N MET A 1 -11.19 9.19 21.93
CA MET A 1 -11.28 8.13 22.95
C MET A 1 -10.13 7.14 22.73
N LYS A 2 -9.20 7.05 23.67
CA LYS A 2 -8.21 5.97 23.70
C LYS A 2 -8.96 4.69 23.99
N PRO A 3 -8.87 3.63 23.20
CA PRO A 3 -9.41 2.35 23.59
C PRO A 3 -8.54 1.85 24.75
N SER A 4 -9.04 1.95 25.96
CA SER A 4 -8.51 1.23 27.10
C SER A 4 -8.86 -0.25 26.91
N ILE A 5 -8.15 -0.94 26.05
CA ILE A 5 -8.08 -2.39 26.07
C ILE A 5 -7.19 -2.70 27.27
N VAL A 6 -7.82 -2.81 28.41
CA VAL A 6 -7.19 -3.25 29.64
C VAL A 6 -6.98 -4.75 29.49
N PHE A 7 -5.81 -5.16 29.00
CA PHE A 7 -5.26 -6.48 29.28
C PHE A 7 -4.88 -6.53 30.76
N ASN A 8 -5.87 -6.36 31.64
CA ASN A 8 -5.68 -6.55 33.07
C ASN A 8 -5.42 -8.03 33.30
N ARG A 9 -4.16 -8.35 33.60
CA ARG A 9 -3.65 -9.66 34.02
C ARG A 9 -3.71 -10.71 32.91
N LEU A 10 -2.84 -10.62 31.92
CA LEU A 10 -2.27 -11.82 31.31
C LEU A 10 -1.70 -12.65 32.46
N SER A 11 -2.01 -13.94 32.54
CA SER A 11 -1.53 -14.79 33.62
C SER A 11 0.01 -14.75 33.62
N LYS A 12 0.62 -14.44 34.76
CA LYS A 12 2.09 -14.29 34.89
C LYS A 12 2.85 -15.60 34.68
N CYS A 13 2.17 -16.72 34.40
CA CYS A 13 2.79 -18.04 34.34
C CYS A 13 2.42 -18.75 33.01
N TRP A 14 3.07 -18.38 31.91
CA TRP A 14 3.04 -19.25 30.74
C TRP A 14 3.85 -20.51 31.03
N LYS A 15 3.31 -21.67 30.63
CA LYS A 15 3.97 -22.95 30.85
C LYS A 15 4.86 -23.29 29.69
N GLN A 16 6.09 -23.74 29.96
CA GLN A 16 6.97 -24.25 28.93
C GLN A 16 6.52 -25.67 28.53
N ARG A 17 6.42 -25.89 27.21
CA ARG A 17 6.13 -27.15 26.55
C ARG A 17 7.10 -27.36 25.40
N LYS A 18 7.15 -28.57 24.84
CA LYS A 18 7.72 -28.78 23.50
C LYS A 18 6.64 -28.59 22.45
N CYS A 19 7.01 -28.18 21.24
CA CYS A 19 6.05 -28.13 20.13
C CYS A 19 5.40 -29.51 19.90
N GLY A 20 6.14 -30.60 20.04
CA GLY A 20 5.59 -31.96 19.89
C GLY A 20 4.55 -32.37 20.94
N ASP A 21 4.41 -31.64 22.05
CA ASP A 21 3.35 -31.88 23.02
C ASP A 21 1.97 -31.37 22.52
N VAL A 22 1.95 -30.49 21.55
CA VAL A 22 0.77 -29.77 21.06
C VAL A 22 0.59 -29.79 19.54
N PHE A 23 1.53 -30.39 18.81
CA PHE A 23 1.49 -30.49 17.35
C PHE A 23 1.76 -31.93 16.90
N THR A 24 1.01 -32.38 15.90
CA THR A 24 1.27 -33.63 15.17
C THR A 24 1.42 -33.33 13.69
N GLU A 25 2.51 -33.78 13.06
CA GLU A 25 2.71 -33.55 11.62
C GLU A 25 1.63 -34.28 10.81
N SER A 26 0.93 -33.55 9.95
CA SER A 26 -0.03 -34.10 9.01
C SER A 26 0.70 -34.60 7.74
N ARG A 27 0.51 -35.88 7.40
CA ARG A 27 1.13 -36.52 6.24
C ARG A 27 0.08 -37.23 5.34
N GLU A 28 -1.08 -36.63 5.19
CA GLU A 28 -2.10 -37.12 4.29
C GLU A 28 -1.64 -36.99 2.84
N PHE A 29 -1.53 -38.10 2.13
CA PHE A 29 -1.06 -38.12 0.75
C PHE A 29 -2.09 -37.47 -0.19
N GLY A 30 -1.62 -36.58 -1.02
CA GLY A 30 -2.38 -35.91 -2.07
C GLY A 30 -1.96 -36.38 -3.46
N HIS A 31 -1.93 -35.44 -4.38
CA HIS A 31 -1.70 -35.68 -5.79
C HIS A 31 -0.26 -35.38 -6.21
N SER A 32 0.07 -35.77 -7.45
CA SER A 32 1.29 -35.33 -8.12
C SER A 32 1.25 -33.85 -8.48
N GLY A 33 2.41 -33.23 -8.65
CA GLY A 33 2.50 -31.78 -8.80
C GLY A 33 1.87 -31.18 -10.06
N ASP A 34 1.53 -31.96 -11.05
CA ASP A 34 0.79 -31.59 -12.25
C ASP A 34 -0.72 -31.47 -12.00
N VAL A 35 -1.25 -32.18 -10.98
CA VAL A 35 -2.68 -32.23 -10.63
C VAL A 35 -2.98 -31.42 -9.37
N ALA A 36 -2.08 -31.43 -8.39
CA ALA A 36 -2.25 -30.83 -7.07
C ALA A 36 -2.70 -29.37 -7.11
N LYS A 37 -3.70 -29.00 -6.31
CA LYS A 37 -4.04 -27.61 -6.00
C LYS A 37 -3.05 -27.09 -4.95
N LYS A 38 -2.05 -26.35 -5.36
CA LYS A 38 -0.90 -26.01 -4.54
C LYS A 38 -1.11 -24.78 -3.68
N LEU A 39 -0.57 -24.83 -2.47
CA LEU A 39 -0.39 -23.66 -1.63
C LEU A 39 1.11 -23.37 -1.41
N THR A 40 1.40 -22.17 -0.94
CA THR A 40 2.73 -21.71 -0.55
C THR A 40 2.66 -20.85 0.70
N VAL A 41 3.72 -20.88 1.51
CA VAL A 41 3.90 -20.00 2.67
C VAL A 41 4.79 -18.84 2.27
N LYS A 42 4.28 -17.61 2.40
CA LYS A 42 5.06 -16.41 2.06
C LYS A 42 5.93 -15.94 3.22
N LEU A 43 7.07 -15.34 2.85
CA LEU A 43 8.07 -14.79 3.78
C LEU A 43 7.50 -13.65 4.63
N TRP A 44 8.17 -13.38 5.75
CA TRP A 44 7.93 -12.22 6.61
C TRP A 44 6.54 -12.19 7.22
N GLY A 45 6.05 -13.36 7.63
CA GLY A 45 4.75 -13.49 8.29
C GLY A 45 3.58 -13.05 7.41
N LYS A 46 3.63 -13.29 6.11
CA LYS A 46 2.54 -12.96 5.18
C LYS A 46 1.50 -14.07 5.05
N GLY A 47 1.72 -15.24 5.70
CA GLY A 47 0.75 -16.33 5.75
C GLY A 47 0.75 -17.24 4.50
N VAL A 48 -0.35 -17.94 4.30
CA VAL A 48 -0.54 -18.99 3.28
C VAL A 48 -1.36 -18.47 2.10
N TYR A 49 -0.97 -18.87 0.88
CA TYR A 49 -1.61 -18.44 -0.37
C TYR A 49 -1.70 -19.60 -1.37
N ALA A 50 -2.71 -19.56 -2.22
CA ALA A 50 -2.76 -20.41 -3.39
C ALA A 50 -1.58 -20.12 -4.33
N LYS A 51 -1.02 -21.18 -4.93
CA LYS A 51 0.06 -21.10 -5.91
C LYS A 51 -0.47 -21.60 -7.26
N LEU A 52 -0.34 -20.80 -8.30
CA LEU A 52 -0.98 -21.03 -9.60
C LEU A 52 -0.03 -21.69 -10.63
N ASP A 53 1.23 -21.98 -10.27
CA ASP A 53 2.18 -22.58 -11.18
C ASP A 53 1.92 -24.10 -11.40
N GLN A 54 2.31 -24.61 -12.55
CA GLN A 54 2.37 -26.04 -12.79
C GLN A 54 3.59 -26.65 -12.09
N GLY A 55 3.40 -27.79 -11.40
CA GLY A 55 4.47 -28.54 -10.76
C GLY A 55 4.89 -29.74 -11.60
N SER A 56 5.95 -30.43 -11.17
CA SER A 56 6.42 -31.64 -11.78
C SER A 56 5.55 -32.84 -11.39
N ALA A 57 5.20 -33.69 -12.35
CA ALA A 57 4.50 -34.95 -12.10
C ALA A 57 5.28 -35.91 -11.16
N ASN A 58 6.60 -35.74 -11.04
CA ASN A 58 7.44 -36.54 -10.14
C ASN A 58 7.46 -36.05 -8.69
N THR A 59 6.74 -34.97 -8.35
CA THR A 59 6.70 -34.43 -6.99
C THR A 59 5.38 -34.79 -6.34
N HIS A 60 5.42 -35.50 -5.21
CA HIS A 60 4.24 -35.79 -4.41
C HIS A 60 3.93 -34.66 -3.43
N TYR A 61 2.65 -34.35 -3.29
CA TYR A 61 2.13 -33.35 -2.39
C TYR A 61 1.32 -34.01 -1.28
N PHE A 62 1.07 -33.23 -0.21
CA PHE A 62 0.28 -33.63 0.93
C PHE A 62 -0.91 -32.71 1.05
N ILE A 63 -2.09 -33.26 1.29
CA ILE A 63 -3.33 -32.50 1.52
C ILE A 63 -3.23 -31.73 2.83
N ARG A 64 -3.72 -30.49 2.81
CA ARG A 64 -3.71 -29.58 3.95
C ARG A 64 -5.13 -29.18 4.31
N HIS A 65 -5.41 -29.13 5.62
CA HIS A 65 -6.72 -28.85 6.14
C HIS A 65 -6.78 -27.54 6.91
N THR A 66 -7.96 -26.94 6.94
CA THR A 66 -8.26 -25.73 7.70
C THR A 66 -7.82 -25.87 9.15
N GLY A 67 -7.16 -24.84 9.68
CA GLY A 67 -6.68 -24.81 11.05
C GLY A 67 -5.29 -25.40 11.26
N GLN A 68 -4.70 -26.08 10.29
CA GLN A 68 -3.32 -26.57 10.40
C GLN A 68 -2.33 -25.42 10.44
N PHE A 69 -1.36 -25.49 11.35
CA PHE A 69 -0.18 -24.63 11.35
C PHE A 69 0.83 -25.16 10.32
N ILE A 70 1.40 -24.29 9.49
CA ILE A 70 2.30 -24.66 8.40
C ILE A 70 3.48 -23.70 8.32
N TYR A 71 4.66 -24.21 7.92
CA TYR A 71 5.83 -23.38 7.66
C TYR A 71 6.68 -23.89 6.48
N SER A 72 7.58 -23.03 5.94
CA SER A 72 8.61 -23.44 4.98
C SER A 72 9.89 -23.86 5.70
N LYS A 73 10.36 -25.11 5.49
CA LYS A 73 11.64 -25.60 6.06
C LYS A 73 12.81 -24.73 5.66
N LEU A 74 12.86 -24.26 4.42
CA LEU A 74 13.93 -23.45 3.85
C LEU A 74 13.88 -22.00 4.38
N ASP A 75 12.66 -21.48 4.58
CA ASP A 75 12.45 -20.07 4.88
C ASP A 75 11.99 -19.83 6.33
N PHE A 76 12.30 -20.76 7.21
CA PHE A 76 11.99 -20.64 8.64
C PHE A 76 12.61 -19.35 9.23
N LEU A 77 13.88 -19.09 8.94
CA LEU A 77 14.60 -17.89 9.35
C LEU A 77 14.10 -16.60 8.66
N ASN A 78 13.33 -16.73 7.58
CA ASN A 78 12.66 -15.65 6.89
C ASN A 78 11.20 -15.49 7.33
N SER A 79 10.85 -16.09 8.49
CA SER A 79 9.50 -16.01 9.07
C SER A 79 8.39 -16.48 8.11
N ALA A 80 8.62 -17.58 7.40
CA ALA A 80 7.63 -18.18 6.50
C ALA A 80 6.73 -19.15 7.28
N PHE A 81 5.74 -18.60 7.96
CA PHE A 81 4.73 -19.32 8.75
C PHE A 81 3.32 -18.94 8.33
N GLY A 82 2.35 -19.81 8.62
CA GLY A 82 0.95 -19.51 8.38
C GLY A 82 0.01 -20.53 9.02
N VAL A 83 -1.27 -20.27 8.84
CA VAL A 83 -2.37 -21.18 9.17
C VAL A 83 -3.18 -21.40 7.89
N VAL A 84 -3.49 -22.63 7.58
CA VAL A 84 -4.37 -22.97 6.46
C VAL A 84 -5.77 -22.47 6.79
N ASN A 85 -6.32 -21.59 5.96
CA ASN A 85 -7.66 -21.04 6.13
C ASN A 85 -8.69 -21.83 5.29
N GLU A 86 -9.98 -21.59 5.53
CA GLU A 86 -11.10 -22.27 4.86
C GLU A 86 -11.03 -22.21 3.32
N ALA A 87 -10.54 -21.11 2.74
CA ALA A 87 -10.41 -20.95 1.29
C ALA A 87 -9.30 -21.84 0.68
N LEU A 88 -8.43 -22.39 1.52
CA LEU A 88 -7.31 -23.26 1.13
C LEU A 88 -7.47 -24.68 1.67
N ASP A 89 -8.65 -25.03 2.19
CA ASP A 89 -8.95 -26.41 2.59
C ASP A 89 -8.84 -27.37 1.41
N GLY A 90 -8.16 -28.50 1.60
CA GLY A 90 -7.89 -29.45 0.54
C GLY A 90 -6.81 -29.00 -0.49
N TYR A 91 -6.16 -27.85 -0.29
CA TYR A 91 -4.95 -27.51 -1.04
C TYR A 91 -3.76 -28.32 -0.54
N GLU A 92 -2.71 -28.35 -1.33
CA GLU A 92 -1.61 -29.28 -1.12
C GLU A 92 -0.25 -28.56 -1.03
N SER A 93 0.67 -29.12 -0.25
CA SER A 93 2.05 -28.64 -0.16
C SER A 93 3.05 -29.80 -0.23
N THR A 94 4.30 -29.50 -0.61
CA THR A 94 5.38 -30.49 -0.58
C THR A 94 5.86 -30.79 0.84
N ALA A 95 6.70 -31.80 1.00
CA ALA A 95 7.38 -32.12 2.26
C ALA A 95 8.27 -30.98 2.80
N ASP A 96 8.66 -30.01 1.95
CA ASP A 96 9.40 -28.82 2.37
C ASP A 96 8.51 -27.75 3.04
N MET A 97 7.19 -27.96 3.01
CA MET A 97 6.21 -27.15 3.75
C MET A 97 5.33 -28.07 4.61
N PRO A 98 5.86 -28.59 5.72
CA PRO A 98 5.11 -29.45 6.65
C PRO A 98 3.99 -28.66 7.31
N ALA A 99 2.85 -29.32 7.50
CA ALA A 99 1.72 -28.81 8.26
C ALA A 99 1.44 -29.68 9.47
N PHE A 100 0.85 -29.09 10.49
CA PHE A 100 0.65 -29.71 11.79
C PHE A 100 -0.78 -29.53 12.29
N ASP A 101 -1.39 -30.62 12.73
CA ASP A 101 -2.62 -30.56 13.51
C ASP A 101 -2.32 -30.02 14.90
N CYS A 102 -3.22 -29.17 15.41
CA CYS A 102 -3.06 -28.45 16.66
C CYS A 102 -3.87 -29.12 17.79
N HIS A 103 -3.22 -29.50 18.91
CA HIS A 103 -3.83 -30.14 20.05
C HIS A 103 -3.59 -29.29 21.30
N GLY A 104 -4.61 -28.57 21.78
CA GLY A 104 -4.49 -27.70 22.98
C GLY A 104 -3.65 -26.43 22.74
N VAL A 105 -3.42 -26.09 21.48
CA VAL A 105 -2.84 -24.83 21.06
C VAL A 105 -3.70 -24.18 19.96
N ASN A 106 -3.95 -22.88 20.07
CA ASN A 106 -4.64 -22.16 19.01
C ASN A 106 -3.66 -21.90 17.85
N PRO A 107 -3.96 -22.31 16.59
CA PRO A 107 -3.04 -22.20 15.47
C PRO A 107 -2.68 -20.74 15.14
N TYR A 108 -3.61 -19.81 15.30
CA TYR A 108 -3.33 -18.37 15.07
C TYR A 108 -2.49 -17.76 16.20
N PHE A 109 -2.69 -18.19 17.46
CA PHE A 109 -1.78 -17.82 18.54
C PHE A 109 -0.35 -18.28 18.22
N MET A 110 -0.20 -19.54 17.81
CA MET A 110 1.10 -20.05 17.38
C MET A 110 1.67 -19.28 16.21
N TYR A 111 0.86 -18.94 15.20
CA TYR A 111 1.29 -18.11 14.09
C TYR A 111 1.84 -16.75 14.55
N TYR A 112 1.12 -16.04 15.44
CA TYR A 112 1.59 -14.75 15.96
C TYR A 112 2.84 -14.87 16.82
N ARG A 113 3.01 -15.98 17.53
CA ARG A 113 4.24 -16.29 18.26
C ARG A 113 5.40 -16.61 17.30
N ALA A 114 5.15 -17.43 16.29
CA ALA A 114 6.16 -17.89 15.34
C ALA A 114 6.77 -16.77 14.52
N ILE A 115 5.98 -15.77 14.14
CA ILE A 115 6.49 -14.61 13.38
C ILE A 115 7.30 -13.62 14.22
N GLN A 116 7.48 -13.85 15.52
CA GLN A 116 8.35 -13.00 16.35
C GLN A 116 9.82 -13.41 16.20
N PRO A 117 10.75 -12.43 16.04
CA PRO A 117 12.17 -12.71 15.99
C PRO A 117 12.69 -13.56 17.15
N SER A 118 12.15 -13.34 18.36
CA SER A 118 12.47 -14.14 19.55
C SER A 118 12.08 -15.62 19.44
N PHE A 119 11.26 -16.02 18.47
CA PHE A 119 10.96 -17.41 18.18
C PHE A 119 11.76 -17.93 16.98
N TYR A 120 11.55 -17.34 15.78
CA TYR A 120 12.10 -17.94 14.56
C TYR A 120 13.60 -17.78 14.43
N ILE A 121 14.21 -16.71 14.94
CA ILE A 121 15.68 -16.56 14.94
C ILE A 121 16.28 -17.51 15.96
N THR A 122 15.82 -17.45 17.22
CA THR A 122 16.39 -18.26 18.30
C THR A 122 16.29 -19.76 18.00
N ASN A 123 15.13 -20.24 17.56
CA ASN A 123 14.93 -21.65 17.26
C ASN A 123 15.45 -22.06 15.87
N GLY A 124 15.50 -21.17 14.90
CA GLY A 124 16.01 -21.46 13.56
C GLY A 124 17.54 -21.51 13.47
N MET A 125 18.26 -21.04 14.48
CA MET A 125 19.74 -21.14 14.53
C MET A 125 20.26 -22.56 14.54
N ILE A 126 19.46 -23.53 14.98
CA ILE A 126 19.74 -24.98 14.99
C ILE A 126 19.45 -25.67 13.65
N ALA A 127 19.07 -24.90 12.62
CA ALA A 127 18.75 -25.46 11.30
C ALA A 127 19.97 -26.14 10.66
N ASP A 128 19.76 -27.35 10.13
CA ASP A 128 20.77 -28.15 9.44
C ASP A 128 20.95 -27.71 7.98
N GLY A 129 22.16 -27.91 7.44
CA GLY A 129 22.46 -27.73 6.02
C GLY A 129 23.60 -26.74 5.73
N SER A 130 23.91 -26.57 4.44
CA SER A 130 24.97 -25.66 3.97
C SER A 130 24.58 -24.20 4.21
N ARG A 131 25.56 -23.28 4.18
CA ARG A 131 25.35 -21.82 4.39
C ARG A 131 24.23 -21.22 3.51
N LYS A 132 23.88 -21.83 2.37
CA LYS A 132 22.88 -21.35 1.41
C LYS A 132 21.50 -22.02 1.50
N ALA A 133 21.37 -23.14 2.23
CA ALA A 133 20.14 -23.95 2.26
C ALA A 133 19.94 -24.59 3.65
N LYS A 134 19.85 -23.76 4.68
CA LYS A 134 19.48 -24.23 6.01
C LYS A 134 18.01 -24.62 6.06
N ARG A 135 17.71 -25.81 6.60
CA ARG A 135 16.35 -26.33 6.75
C ARG A 135 16.04 -26.61 8.21
N VAL A 136 14.87 -26.21 8.64
CA VAL A 136 14.30 -26.67 9.91
C VAL A 136 13.33 -27.83 9.60
N HIS A 137 13.77 -29.05 9.90
CA HIS A 137 12.95 -30.25 9.69
C HIS A 137 11.79 -30.34 10.68
N ALA A 138 10.75 -31.12 10.34
CA ALA A 138 9.56 -31.27 11.21
C ALA A 138 9.94 -31.84 12.59
N GLU A 139 10.83 -32.82 12.63
CA GLU A 139 11.32 -33.43 13.87
C GLU A 139 12.05 -32.40 14.75
N THR A 140 12.85 -31.52 14.16
CA THR A 140 13.54 -30.43 14.85
C THR A 140 12.53 -29.42 15.41
N PHE A 141 11.52 -29.05 14.63
CA PHE A 141 10.45 -28.15 15.06
C PHE A 141 9.69 -28.73 16.27
N LEU A 142 9.35 -30.02 16.27
CA LEU A 142 8.63 -30.67 17.36
C LEU A 142 9.42 -30.69 18.68
N GLN A 143 10.75 -30.58 18.65
CA GLN A 143 11.59 -30.48 19.87
C GLN A 143 11.75 -29.04 20.40
N MET A 144 11.31 -28.02 19.63
CA MET A 144 11.47 -26.62 20.05
C MET A 144 10.67 -26.29 21.29
N PRO A 145 11.24 -25.48 22.22
CA PRO A 145 10.52 -25.01 23.40
C PRO A 145 9.47 -23.98 22.99
N LEU A 146 8.29 -24.08 23.60
CA LEU A 146 7.16 -23.19 23.37
C LEU A 146 6.55 -22.78 24.70
N MET A 147 6.43 -21.47 24.95
CA MET A 147 5.74 -20.92 26.11
C MET A 147 4.26 -20.71 25.78
N LEU A 148 3.36 -21.33 26.54
CA LEU A 148 1.93 -21.31 26.30
C LEU A 148 1.16 -20.80 27.50
N PRO A 149 0.24 -19.82 27.36
CA PRO A 149 -0.79 -19.51 28.33
C PRO A 149 -1.93 -20.55 28.30
N SER A 150 -2.98 -20.31 29.06
CA SER A 150 -4.20 -21.12 28.96
C SER A 150 -4.82 -21.00 27.57
N ILE A 151 -5.61 -22.01 27.16
CA ILE A 151 -6.23 -21.99 25.82
C ILE A 151 -7.18 -20.79 25.66
N GLU A 152 -7.91 -20.40 26.71
CA GLU A 152 -8.79 -19.23 26.69
C GLU A 152 -8.00 -17.92 26.46
N GLU A 153 -6.78 -17.82 27.00
CA GLU A 153 -5.91 -16.67 26.77
C GLU A 153 -5.34 -16.69 25.36
N GLN A 154 -4.92 -17.86 24.86
CA GLN A 154 -4.49 -18.03 23.47
C GLN A 154 -5.60 -17.60 22.49
N ASP A 155 -6.83 -18.02 22.71
CA ASP A 155 -7.99 -17.69 21.87
C ASP A 155 -8.28 -16.19 21.87
N LYS A 156 -8.20 -15.53 23.02
CA LYS A 156 -8.36 -14.07 23.14
C LYS A 156 -7.27 -13.32 22.36
N ILE A 157 -6.03 -13.74 22.50
CA ILE A 157 -4.88 -13.14 21.79
C ILE A 157 -5.02 -13.34 20.27
N ALA A 158 -5.30 -14.58 19.84
CA ALA A 158 -5.51 -14.91 18.45
C ALA A 158 -6.67 -14.12 17.83
N TRP A 159 -7.82 -14.09 18.52
CA TRP A 159 -8.98 -13.33 18.07
C TRP A 159 -8.67 -11.84 17.92
N PHE A 160 -7.99 -11.24 18.90
CA PHE A 160 -7.64 -9.83 18.87
C PHE A 160 -6.77 -9.47 17.64
N PHE A 161 -5.69 -10.22 17.41
CA PHE A 161 -4.81 -9.94 16.28
C PHE A 161 -5.48 -10.23 14.93
N ARG A 162 -6.30 -11.26 14.83
CA ARG A 162 -7.11 -11.52 13.62
C ARG A 162 -8.06 -10.37 13.32
N LYS A 163 -8.78 -9.86 14.31
CA LYS A 163 -9.67 -8.69 14.16
C LYS A 163 -8.91 -7.44 13.75
N LEU A 164 -7.70 -7.27 14.25
CA LEU A 164 -6.84 -6.16 13.87
C LEU A 164 -6.37 -6.28 12.39
N GLU A 165 -6.00 -7.47 11.95
CA GLU A 165 -5.67 -7.78 10.55
C GLU A 165 -6.86 -7.61 9.61
N ASP A 166 -8.04 -8.09 10.00
CA ASP A 166 -9.28 -7.90 9.24
C ASP A 166 -9.56 -6.41 9.02
N THR A 167 -9.41 -5.61 10.09
CA THR A 167 -9.61 -4.15 10.04
C THR A 167 -8.61 -3.48 9.09
N ILE A 168 -7.33 -3.85 9.15
CA ILE A 168 -6.29 -3.36 8.23
C ILE A 168 -6.66 -3.73 6.78
N THR A 169 -7.08 -4.96 6.55
CA THR A 169 -7.47 -5.46 5.22
C THR A 169 -8.68 -4.73 4.66
N ILE A 170 -9.70 -4.46 5.48
CA ILE A 170 -10.89 -3.70 5.08
C ILE A 170 -10.50 -2.29 4.65
N HIS A 171 -9.68 -1.58 5.43
CA HIS A 171 -9.21 -0.25 5.08
C HIS A 171 -8.36 -0.26 3.79
N GLN A 172 -7.49 -1.27 3.61
CA GLN A 172 -6.68 -1.42 2.40
C GLN A 172 -7.54 -1.66 1.15
N ARG A 173 -8.57 -2.50 1.25
CA ARG A 173 -9.55 -2.73 0.16
C ARG A 173 -10.29 -1.43 -0.18
N LYS A 174 -10.69 -0.65 0.83
CA LYS A 174 -11.39 0.62 0.63
C LYS A 174 -10.49 1.64 -0.09
N ILE A 175 -9.21 1.76 0.29
CA ILE A 175 -8.23 2.59 -0.41
C ILE A 175 -8.15 2.21 -1.89
N ASN A 176 -8.01 0.92 -2.20
CA ASN A 176 -7.88 0.43 -3.56
C ASN A 176 -9.17 0.67 -4.40
N SER A 177 -10.34 0.50 -3.79
CA SER A 177 -11.63 0.80 -4.43
C SER A 177 -11.78 2.28 -4.72
N MET A 178 -11.45 3.15 -3.77
CA MET A 178 -11.54 4.60 -3.95
C MET A 178 -10.54 5.13 -4.99
N LYS A 179 -9.33 4.57 -5.06
CA LYS A 179 -8.36 4.92 -6.12
C LYS A 179 -8.89 4.55 -7.51
N ARG A 180 -9.52 3.38 -7.65
CA ARG A 180 -10.16 2.96 -8.92
C ARG A 180 -11.33 3.85 -9.27
N LEU A 181 -12.19 4.16 -8.32
CA LEU A 181 -13.34 5.07 -8.50
C LEU A 181 -12.84 6.46 -8.93
N LYS A 182 -11.86 7.04 -8.24
CA LYS A 182 -11.24 8.33 -8.61
C LYS A 182 -10.77 8.33 -10.06
N LYS A 183 -10.02 7.28 -10.46
CA LYS A 183 -9.53 7.16 -11.84
C LYS A 183 -10.68 7.12 -12.87
N SER A 184 -11.71 6.34 -12.61
CA SER A 184 -12.88 6.24 -13.49
C SER A 184 -13.65 7.57 -13.58
N LEU A 185 -13.87 8.23 -12.43
CA LEU A 185 -14.56 9.51 -12.39
C LEU A 185 -13.76 10.61 -13.10
N LEU A 186 -12.43 10.61 -12.97
CA LEU A 186 -11.58 11.58 -13.67
C LEU A 186 -11.69 11.44 -15.21
N GLN A 187 -11.88 10.21 -15.70
CA GLN A 187 -12.12 9.97 -17.13
C GLN A 187 -13.54 10.41 -17.57
N LYS A 188 -14.55 10.24 -16.71
CA LYS A 188 -15.96 10.46 -17.06
C LYS A 188 -16.45 11.88 -16.76
N MET A 189 -15.85 12.58 -15.81
CA MET A 189 -16.23 13.93 -15.41
C MET A 189 -15.43 15.02 -16.16
N PHE A 190 -14.55 14.64 -17.06
CA PHE A 190 -13.90 15.53 -18.02
C PHE A 190 -14.22 15.05 -19.43
N PRO A 191 -14.58 15.97 -20.36
CA PRO A 191 -14.82 15.61 -21.75
C PRO A 191 -13.61 14.88 -22.35
N GLN A 192 -13.87 13.96 -23.26
CA GLN A 192 -12.84 13.18 -23.95
C GLN A 192 -12.96 13.44 -25.46
N ASN A 193 -11.85 13.23 -26.19
CA ASN A 193 -11.84 13.27 -27.66
C ASN A 193 -12.37 14.59 -28.29
N GLY A 194 -12.15 15.72 -27.61
CA GLY A 194 -12.60 17.03 -28.11
C GLY A 194 -14.07 17.34 -27.89
N GLU A 195 -14.80 16.50 -27.14
CA GLU A 195 -16.18 16.80 -26.75
C GLU A 195 -16.24 18.01 -25.80
N CYS A 196 -17.41 18.65 -25.72
CA CYS A 196 -17.66 19.81 -24.86
C CYS A 196 -18.57 19.49 -23.68
N VAL A 197 -18.94 18.22 -23.47
CA VAL A 197 -19.81 17.77 -22.38
C VAL A 197 -19.24 16.47 -21.80
N PRO A 198 -19.01 16.39 -20.48
CA PRO A 198 -18.52 15.15 -19.85
C PRO A 198 -19.65 14.10 -19.75
N GLU A 199 -19.28 12.80 -19.69
CA GLU A 199 -20.23 11.70 -19.53
C GLU A 199 -20.98 11.77 -18.17
N ILE A 200 -20.27 12.20 -17.12
CA ILE A 200 -20.86 12.38 -15.78
C ILE A 200 -20.69 13.85 -15.38
N ARG A 201 -21.79 14.47 -14.98
CA ARG A 201 -21.84 15.88 -14.60
C ARG A 201 -22.73 16.08 -13.36
N PHE A 202 -22.43 17.08 -12.56
CA PHE A 202 -23.32 17.47 -11.47
C PHE A 202 -24.61 18.06 -12.01
N SER A 203 -25.74 17.77 -11.34
CA SER A 203 -27.03 18.36 -11.68
C SER A 203 -27.01 19.89 -11.49
N GLY A 204 -27.72 20.59 -12.38
CA GLY A 204 -27.83 22.04 -12.37
C GLY A 204 -26.88 22.78 -13.30
N PHE A 205 -25.94 22.09 -13.94
CA PHE A 205 -25.05 22.65 -14.95
C PHE A 205 -25.41 22.07 -16.32
N THR A 206 -25.79 22.94 -17.27
CA THR A 206 -26.27 22.56 -18.59
C THR A 206 -25.42 23.10 -19.73
N ASP A 207 -24.69 24.21 -19.50
CA ASP A 207 -23.95 24.88 -20.54
C ASP A 207 -22.77 24.03 -21.03
N SER A 208 -22.54 24.01 -22.33
CA SER A 208 -21.39 23.33 -22.92
C SER A 208 -20.07 23.90 -22.35
N TRP A 209 -19.11 23.03 -22.13
CA TRP A 209 -17.78 23.46 -21.73
C TRP A 209 -17.10 24.20 -22.88
N GLU A 210 -16.31 25.22 -22.56
CA GLU A 210 -15.61 26.04 -23.52
C GLU A 210 -14.23 25.49 -23.80
N GLN A 211 -13.82 25.52 -25.06
CA GLN A 211 -12.46 25.23 -25.50
C GLN A 211 -11.57 26.45 -25.26
N ARG A 212 -10.64 26.36 -24.32
CA ARG A 212 -9.69 27.44 -24.03
C ARG A 212 -8.25 26.93 -24.15
N LYS A 213 -7.37 27.78 -24.64
CA LYS A 213 -5.92 27.47 -24.64
C LYS A 213 -5.43 27.36 -23.21
N PHE A 214 -4.47 26.45 -22.96
CA PHE A 214 -3.95 26.26 -21.61
C PHE A 214 -3.32 27.52 -21.02
N GLU A 215 -2.71 28.37 -21.84
CA GLU A 215 -2.14 29.66 -21.42
C GLU A 215 -3.20 30.66 -20.93
N ASP A 216 -4.47 30.49 -21.29
CA ASP A 216 -5.61 31.29 -20.80
C ASP A 216 -6.20 30.71 -19.52
N ILE A 217 -5.92 29.42 -19.23
CA ILE A 217 -6.37 28.70 -18.04
C ILE A 217 -5.35 28.84 -16.91
N ALA A 218 -4.07 28.76 -17.24
CA ALA A 218 -2.99 28.82 -16.24
C ALA A 218 -1.76 29.53 -16.82
N LYS A 219 -1.14 30.38 -16.00
CA LYS A 219 0.15 31.02 -16.32
C LYS A 219 1.28 30.33 -15.57
N ARG A 220 2.38 30.11 -16.26
CA ARG A 220 3.59 29.58 -15.64
C ARG A 220 4.33 30.71 -14.92
N ARG A 221 4.57 30.56 -13.61
CA ARG A 221 5.46 31.45 -12.86
C ARG A 221 6.90 31.26 -13.29
N SER A 222 7.68 32.34 -13.24
CA SER A 222 9.10 32.38 -13.58
C SER A 222 9.96 33.03 -12.50
N ASP A 223 9.34 33.63 -11.50
CA ASP A 223 10.05 34.37 -10.44
C ASP A 223 10.85 33.40 -9.58
N SER A 224 12.15 33.58 -9.56
CA SER A 224 13.08 32.73 -8.83
C SER A 224 13.43 33.32 -7.49
N THR A 225 13.39 32.51 -6.43
CA THR A 225 13.77 32.93 -5.08
C THR A 225 14.57 31.83 -4.38
N ILE A 226 15.08 32.15 -3.20
CA ILE A 226 15.84 31.22 -2.36
C ILE A 226 14.94 30.72 -1.23
N SER A 227 14.91 29.42 -1.00
CA SER A 227 14.13 28.82 0.09
C SER A 227 14.60 29.28 1.47
N SER A 228 13.66 29.38 2.39
CA SER A 228 13.87 29.81 3.77
C SER A 228 12.92 29.04 4.71
N ASN A 229 13.00 29.31 6.02
CA ASN A 229 12.06 28.72 7.00
C ASN A 229 10.60 29.12 6.73
N SER A 230 10.35 30.31 6.18
CA SER A 230 9.01 30.78 5.81
C SER A 230 8.58 30.37 4.39
N LEU A 231 9.54 29.99 3.56
CA LEU A 231 9.35 29.53 2.18
C LEU A 231 10.06 28.19 1.98
N PRO A 232 9.49 27.07 2.48
CA PRO A 232 10.13 25.76 2.37
C PRO A 232 10.25 25.31 0.93
N CYS A 233 11.31 24.55 0.61
CA CYS A 233 11.50 24.03 -0.72
C CYS A 233 10.80 22.69 -0.94
N VAL A 234 10.18 22.54 -2.11
CA VAL A 234 9.65 21.27 -2.64
C VAL A 234 10.54 20.81 -3.77
N GLU A 235 11.19 19.68 -3.57
CA GLU A 235 11.97 19.01 -4.62
C GLU A 235 11.15 17.89 -5.27
N TYR A 236 11.61 17.42 -6.41
CA TYR A 236 10.93 16.42 -7.21
C TYR A 236 10.69 15.09 -6.44
N GLU A 237 11.66 14.70 -5.62
CA GLU A 237 11.64 13.50 -4.79
C GLU A 237 10.80 13.60 -3.51
N ASP A 238 10.35 14.80 -3.15
CA ASP A 238 9.50 15.00 -1.99
C ASP A 238 8.04 14.61 -2.25
N VAL A 239 7.66 14.51 -3.52
CA VAL A 239 6.28 14.23 -3.91
C VAL A 239 6.09 12.76 -4.24
N ILE A 240 5.05 12.17 -3.67
CA ILE A 240 4.64 10.79 -4.01
C ILE A 240 3.93 10.81 -5.37
N SER A 241 4.53 10.16 -6.36
CA SER A 241 3.97 10.01 -7.70
C SER A 241 2.50 9.58 -7.70
N GLU A 242 1.68 10.17 -8.56
CA GLU A 242 0.23 9.95 -8.71
C GLU A 242 -0.64 10.36 -7.50
N GLN A 243 -0.05 10.59 -6.33
CA GLN A 243 -0.81 10.89 -5.12
C GLN A 243 -0.92 12.38 -4.84
N GLY A 244 0.07 13.17 -5.27
CA GLY A 244 0.08 14.62 -5.03
C GLY A 244 0.18 14.97 -3.55
N THR A 245 0.94 14.19 -2.81
CA THR A 245 1.23 14.37 -1.38
C THR A 245 2.73 14.33 -1.14
N LEU A 246 3.18 15.02 -0.11
CA LEU A 246 4.56 14.97 0.33
C LEU A 246 4.85 13.65 1.05
N ASN A 247 6.04 13.10 0.86
CA ASN A 247 6.49 11.85 1.48
C ASN A 247 7.17 12.08 2.85
N LYS A 248 7.47 13.32 3.19
CA LYS A 248 8.12 13.74 4.45
C LYS A 248 7.73 15.16 4.83
N ASP A 249 8.05 15.53 6.05
CA ASP A 249 7.99 16.92 6.50
C ASP A 249 9.15 17.69 5.86
N ILE A 250 8.81 18.71 5.08
CA ILE A 250 9.76 19.58 4.38
C ILE A 250 10.24 20.77 5.21
N SER A 251 9.64 21.04 6.37
CA SER A 251 10.03 22.16 7.25
C SER A 251 11.42 21.98 7.87
N GLN A 252 11.93 20.74 7.89
CA GLN A 252 13.24 20.37 8.42
C GLN A 252 14.32 20.24 7.35
N LYS A 253 14.04 20.69 6.12
CA LYS A 253 14.99 20.57 5.02
C LYS A 253 16.08 21.62 5.12
N GLU A 254 17.21 21.30 4.50
CA GLU A 254 18.30 22.21 4.26
C GLU A 254 17.83 23.45 3.48
N LEU A 255 18.18 24.62 3.98
CA LEU A 255 17.77 25.91 3.45
C LEU A 255 18.68 26.36 2.28
N ALA A 256 18.31 27.50 1.67
CA ALA A 256 19.09 28.18 0.62
C ALA A 256 19.17 27.45 -0.72
N LYS A 257 18.09 26.74 -1.10
CA LYS A 257 17.92 26.22 -2.47
C LYS A 257 17.19 27.21 -3.34
N THR A 258 17.72 27.48 -4.53
CA THR A 258 17.10 28.37 -5.51
C THR A 258 16.08 27.59 -6.35
N GLY A 259 14.91 28.16 -6.55
CA GLY A 259 13.83 27.60 -7.36
C GLY A 259 12.76 28.61 -7.71
N ILE A 260 11.66 28.18 -8.30
CA ILE A 260 10.52 29.05 -8.65
C ILE A 260 9.61 29.19 -7.43
N GLU A 261 9.29 30.43 -7.07
CA GLU A 261 8.35 30.72 -6.00
C GLU A 261 6.93 30.28 -6.37
N PHE A 262 6.23 29.70 -5.42
CA PHE A 262 4.81 29.34 -5.53
C PHE A 262 4.02 29.85 -4.32
N GLU A 263 2.76 30.16 -4.55
CA GLU A 263 1.77 30.50 -3.54
C GLU A 263 0.82 29.34 -3.31
N SER A 264 0.16 29.33 -2.13
CA SER A 264 -0.94 28.41 -1.86
C SER A 264 -2.01 28.50 -2.96
N GLY A 265 -2.40 27.34 -3.50
CA GLY A 265 -3.35 27.26 -4.61
C GLY A 265 -2.71 27.25 -6.00
N ASP A 266 -1.42 27.50 -6.13
CA ASP A 266 -0.69 27.21 -7.38
C ASP A 266 -0.56 25.70 -7.58
N VAL A 267 -0.55 25.26 -8.82
CA VAL A 267 -0.38 23.83 -9.15
C VAL A 267 1.05 23.55 -9.60
N LEU A 268 1.74 22.69 -8.90
CA LEU A 268 3.06 22.20 -9.30
C LEU A 268 2.90 21.00 -10.24
N PHE A 269 3.49 21.06 -11.42
CA PHE A 269 3.54 19.97 -12.38
C PHE A 269 4.98 19.60 -12.70
N GLY A 270 5.33 18.34 -12.51
CA GLY A 270 6.65 17.80 -12.80
C GLY A 270 6.86 17.63 -14.32
N LYS A 271 7.60 18.56 -14.93
CA LYS A 271 7.86 18.56 -16.38
C LYS A 271 8.85 17.49 -16.84
N LEU A 272 9.73 17.00 -15.95
CA LEU A 272 10.68 15.93 -16.24
C LEU A 272 9.99 14.58 -16.14
N ARG A 273 10.08 13.76 -17.20
CA ARG A 273 9.45 12.45 -17.27
C ARG A 273 7.98 12.51 -16.82
N PRO A 274 7.14 13.28 -17.51
CA PRO A 274 5.76 13.55 -17.07
C PRO A 274 4.94 12.29 -16.84
N TYR A 275 5.27 11.18 -17.49
CA TYR A 275 4.66 9.87 -17.25
C TYR A 275 4.83 9.35 -15.79
N LEU A 276 5.76 9.91 -15.02
CA LEU A 276 5.89 9.63 -13.57
C LEU A 276 4.79 10.29 -12.75
N LYS A 277 4.04 11.25 -13.36
CA LYS A 277 2.87 11.89 -12.76
C LYS A 277 3.18 12.53 -11.40
N ASN A 278 4.24 13.32 -11.35
CA ASN A 278 4.55 14.14 -10.19
C ASN A 278 3.80 15.47 -10.31
N TRP A 279 2.90 15.71 -9.40
CA TRP A 279 2.13 16.94 -9.24
C TRP A 279 1.81 17.20 -7.78
N LEU A 280 1.60 18.48 -7.43
CA LEU A 280 1.22 18.89 -6.08
C LEU A 280 0.31 20.12 -6.17
N LEU A 281 -0.70 20.18 -5.31
CA LEU A 281 -1.47 21.38 -5.01
C LEU A 281 -1.16 21.75 -3.55
N PRO A 282 -0.17 22.63 -3.31
CA PRO A 282 0.20 23.02 -1.95
C PRO A 282 -0.83 23.96 -1.33
N ASP A 283 -1.04 23.81 -0.02
CA ASP A 283 -1.82 24.71 0.84
C ASP A 283 -0.92 25.71 1.60
N PHE A 284 0.32 25.86 1.18
CA PHE A 284 1.35 26.74 1.74
C PHE A 284 2.14 27.42 0.61
N ASN A 285 2.85 28.50 0.94
CA ASN A 285 3.77 29.17 0.04
C ASN A 285 5.16 28.54 0.14
N GLY A 286 5.91 28.53 -0.95
CA GLY A 286 7.24 27.91 -0.95
C GLY A 286 8.01 28.06 -2.26
N VAL A 287 9.04 27.27 -2.43
CA VAL A 287 9.95 27.29 -3.57
C VAL A 287 10.00 25.91 -4.24
N ALA A 288 9.63 25.84 -5.50
CA ALA A 288 9.70 24.63 -6.33
C ALA A 288 11.10 24.48 -6.94
N VAL A 289 11.87 23.53 -6.45
CA VAL A 289 13.27 23.31 -6.85
C VAL A 289 13.38 22.18 -7.86
N GLY A 290 13.99 22.47 -9.00
CA GLY A 290 14.21 21.49 -10.07
C GLY A 290 13.23 21.59 -11.23
N ASP A 291 12.86 20.47 -11.81
CA ASP A 291 12.10 20.39 -13.06
C ASP A 291 10.58 20.57 -12.90
N TRP A 292 10.15 21.62 -12.23
CA TRP A 292 8.74 21.98 -12.04
C TRP A 292 8.24 23.03 -13.02
N TRP A 293 6.97 22.94 -13.41
CA TRP A 293 6.16 24.09 -13.77
C TRP A 293 5.32 24.49 -12.55
N VAL A 294 5.38 25.74 -12.18
CA VAL A 294 4.49 26.37 -11.20
C VAL A 294 3.38 27.06 -11.99
N LEU A 295 2.18 26.53 -11.88
CA LEU A 295 1.02 26.94 -12.68
C LEU A 295 0.08 27.77 -11.81
N LYS A 296 0.03 29.08 -12.03
CA LYS A 296 -0.91 29.99 -11.40
C LYS A 296 -2.24 29.91 -12.13
N PRO A 297 -3.37 29.57 -11.45
CA PRO A 297 -4.69 29.59 -12.07
C PRO A 297 -5.05 30.98 -12.58
N VAL A 298 -5.68 31.07 -13.77
CA VAL A 298 -6.17 32.29 -14.38
C VAL A 298 -7.62 32.07 -14.79
N SER A 299 -8.56 32.83 -14.21
CA SER A 299 -10.00 32.64 -14.49
C SER A 299 -10.50 31.21 -14.34
N THR A 300 -9.82 30.42 -13.49
CA THR A 300 -10.15 29.03 -13.20
C THR A 300 -9.91 28.70 -11.72
N ASP A 301 -10.59 27.71 -11.19
CA ASP A 301 -10.36 27.23 -9.82
C ASP A 301 -9.08 26.39 -9.74
N GLY A 302 -8.25 26.61 -8.72
CA GLY A 302 -6.97 25.89 -8.55
C GLY A 302 -7.14 24.39 -8.32
N ASN A 303 -8.19 23.95 -7.60
CA ASN A 303 -8.48 22.53 -7.43
C ASN A 303 -8.95 21.90 -8.74
N PHE A 304 -9.71 22.63 -9.56
CA PHE A 304 -10.11 22.18 -10.89
C PHE A 304 -8.90 22.05 -11.80
N LEU A 305 -8.05 23.10 -11.89
CA LEU A 305 -6.80 23.04 -12.64
C LEU A 305 -5.95 21.84 -12.25
N TYR A 306 -5.84 21.58 -10.95
CA TYR A 306 -5.12 20.41 -10.43
C TYR A 306 -5.72 19.08 -10.90
N ARG A 307 -7.03 19.03 -11.18
CA ARG A 307 -7.66 17.83 -11.77
C ARG A 307 -7.46 17.77 -13.28
N LEU A 308 -7.56 18.91 -13.95
CA LEU A 308 -7.33 19.01 -15.39
C LEU A 308 -5.96 18.44 -15.80
N ILE A 309 -4.88 18.77 -15.08
CA ILE A 309 -3.55 18.24 -15.35
C ILE A 309 -3.39 16.73 -15.11
N GLN A 310 -4.34 16.11 -14.41
CA GLN A 310 -4.35 14.67 -14.15
C GLN A 310 -5.15 13.88 -15.19
N THR A 311 -5.88 14.56 -16.10
CA THR A 311 -6.67 13.91 -17.14
C THR A 311 -5.78 13.23 -18.18
N SER A 312 -6.34 12.21 -18.85
CA SER A 312 -5.65 11.53 -19.95
C SER A 312 -5.35 12.49 -21.11
N GLU A 313 -6.23 13.44 -21.35
CA GLU A 313 -6.11 14.43 -22.41
C GLU A 313 -4.89 15.36 -22.16
N PHE A 314 -4.80 15.98 -20.99
CA PHE A 314 -3.63 16.78 -20.63
C PHE A 314 -2.34 15.96 -20.65
N MET A 315 -2.37 14.77 -20.06
CA MET A 315 -1.19 13.90 -19.99
C MET A 315 -0.73 13.41 -21.36
N SER A 316 -1.63 13.23 -22.33
CA SER A 316 -1.27 12.86 -23.69
C SER A 316 -0.41 13.94 -24.36
N VAL A 317 -0.78 15.20 -24.17
CA VAL A 317 -0.02 16.35 -24.69
C VAL A 317 1.28 16.57 -23.90
N ALA A 318 1.22 16.51 -22.58
CA ALA A 318 2.38 16.71 -21.71
C ALA A 318 3.47 15.64 -21.90
N ASN A 319 3.11 14.44 -22.36
CA ASN A 319 4.06 13.36 -22.66
C ASN A 319 4.66 13.43 -24.07
N VAL A 320 4.20 14.35 -24.94
CA VAL A 320 4.84 14.57 -26.23
C VAL A 320 6.21 15.19 -25.98
N SER A 321 7.25 14.47 -26.31
CA SER A 321 8.63 14.95 -26.18
C SER A 321 9.44 14.59 -27.41
N SER A 322 10.34 15.49 -27.82
CA SER A 322 11.27 15.27 -28.90
C SER A 322 12.48 14.43 -28.47
N GLY A 323 12.32 13.12 -28.41
CA GLY A 323 13.39 12.12 -28.57
C GLY A 323 14.58 12.10 -27.61
N SER A 324 14.51 12.60 -26.37
CA SER A 324 15.64 12.59 -25.45
C SER A 324 15.59 11.43 -24.45
N LYS A 325 16.77 10.97 -23.92
CA LYS A 325 16.87 10.03 -22.81
C LYS A 325 16.17 10.52 -21.53
N MET A 326 15.91 11.83 -21.44
CA MET A 326 15.23 12.49 -20.31
C MET A 326 14.09 13.38 -20.85
N PRO A 327 12.94 12.78 -21.21
CA PRO A 327 11.84 13.53 -21.82
C PRO A 327 11.31 14.60 -20.86
N ARG A 328 11.05 15.79 -21.39
CA ARG A 328 10.42 16.90 -20.69
C ARG A 328 9.20 17.38 -21.45
N SER A 329 8.16 17.75 -20.71
CA SER A 329 7.01 18.41 -21.31
C SER A 329 7.42 19.73 -21.98
N ASP A 330 6.89 19.95 -23.17
CA ASP A 330 7.13 21.18 -23.92
C ASP A 330 6.04 22.21 -23.57
N TRP A 331 6.45 23.34 -22.97
CA TRP A 331 5.54 24.41 -22.63
C TRP A 331 4.93 25.08 -23.86
N ALA A 332 5.70 25.25 -24.95
CA ALA A 332 5.20 25.86 -26.17
C ALA A 332 4.08 25.04 -26.83
N LEU A 333 4.13 23.72 -26.69
CA LEU A 333 3.07 22.82 -27.13
C LEU A 333 1.87 22.87 -26.18
N VAL A 334 2.10 22.63 -24.87
CA VAL A 334 1.02 22.54 -23.87
C VAL A 334 0.26 23.86 -23.75
N SER A 335 0.96 25.02 -23.73
CA SER A 335 0.32 26.33 -23.57
C SER A 335 -0.66 26.68 -24.70
N LYS A 336 -0.39 26.22 -25.92
CA LYS A 336 -1.22 26.47 -27.10
C LYS A 336 -2.31 25.43 -27.35
N THR A 337 -2.27 24.32 -26.61
CA THR A 337 -3.29 23.26 -26.70
C THR A 337 -4.59 23.72 -26.07
N TYR A 338 -5.70 23.40 -26.70
CA TYR A 338 -7.05 23.69 -26.19
C TYR A 338 -7.52 22.57 -25.26
N PHE A 339 -8.14 22.98 -24.16
CA PHE A 339 -8.78 22.07 -23.20
C PHE A 339 -10.20 22.54 -22.91
N SER A 340 -11.12 21.59 -22.79
CA SER A 340 -12.51 21.88 -22.39
C SER A 340 -12.55 22.20 -20.90
N ILE A 341 -13.14 23.35 -20.54
CA ILE A 341 -13.37 23.76 -19.16
C ILE A 341 -14.81 24.28 -19.00
N PRO A 342 -15.45 24.07 -17.82
CA PRO A 342 -16.76 24.67 -17.56
C PRO A 342 -16.64 26.21 -17.55
N PRO A 343 -17.56 26.94 -18.20
CA PRO A 343 -17.57 28.40 -18.13
C PRO A 343 -17.96 28.89 -16.72
N ASP A 344 -18.78 28.14 -16.01
CA ASP A 344 -19.20 28.46 -14.65
C ASP A 344 -18.12 28.03 -13.63
N ILE A 345 -17.57 29.02 -12.91
CA ILE A 345 -16.58 28.79 -11.85
C ILE A 345 -17.15 27.93 -10.71
N ALA A 346 -18.46 27.98 -10.45
CA ALA A 346 -19.09 27.17 -9.42
C ALA A 346 -19.06 25.67 -9.78
N GLU A 347 -19.18 25.32 -11.06
CA GLU A 347 -19.00 23.94 -11.51
C GLU A 347 -17.55 23.48 -11.33
N GLN A 348 -16.58 24.33 -11.68
CA GLN A 348 -15.15 24.04 -11.49
C GLN A 348 -14.85 23.78 -10.00
N GLN A 349 -15.32 24.65 -9.11
CA GLN A 349 -15.17 24.53 -7.67
C GLN A 349 -15.79 23.22 -7.15
N LYS A 350 -16.98 22.87 -7.63
CA LYS A 350 -17.69 21.65 -7.22
C LYS A 350 -16.93 20.39 -7.65
N ILE A 351 -16.41 20.36 -8.88
CA ILE A 351 -15.56 19.27 -9.37
C ILE A 351 -14.28 19.18 -8.54
N GLY A 352 -13.58 20.30 -8.35
CA GLY A 352 -12.34 20.37 -7.57
C GLY A 352 -12.53 19.89 -6.13
N ALA A 353 -13.58 20.37 -5.45
CA ALA A 353 -13.93 19.97 -4.09
C ALA A 353 -14.24 18.47 -3.97
N PHE A 354 -15.05 17.95 -4.89
CA PHE A 354 -15.42 16.54 -4.92
C PHE A 354 -14.19 15.61 -4.98
N PHE A 355 -13.26 15.87 -5.89
CA PHE A 355 -12.05 15.07 -5.98
C PHE A 355 -11.11 15.28 -4.78
N ARG A 356 -11.06 16.48 -4.19
CA ARG A 356 -10.32 16.73 -2.95
C ARG A 356 -10.87 15.87 -1.81
N ASP A 357 -12.18 15.74 -1.68
CA ASP A 357 -12.79 14.92 -0.64
C ASP A 357 -12.51 13.42 -0.83
N ILE A 358 -12.44 12.95 -2.07
CA ILE A 358 -11.98 11.59 -2.37
C ILE A 358 -10.51 11.40 -1.93
N ASP A 359 -9.62 12.34 -2.25
CA ASP A 359 -8.21 12.27 -1.86
C ASP A 359 -8.03 12.33 -0.34
N ASN A 360 -8.77 13.19 0.34
CA ASN A 360 -8.79 13.27 1.80
C ASN A 360 -9.22 11.94 2.43
N THR A 361 -10.26 11.31 1.87
CA THR A 361 -10.74 10.00 2.35
C THR A 361 -9.69 8.91 2.13
N ILE A 362 -9.03 8.87 0.98
CA ILE A 362 -7.92 7.94 0.69
C ILE A 362 -6.80 8.13 1.72
N THR A 363 -6.37 9.38 1.94
CA THR A 363 -5.30 9.73 2.89
C THR A 363 -5.66 9.34 4.32
N LEU A 364 -6.90 9.60 4.75
CA LEU A 364 -7.39 9.21 6.08
C LEU A 364 -7.29 7.69 6.29
N HIS A 365 -7.72 6.90 5.29
CA HIS A 365 -7.64 5.45 5.37
C HIS A 365 -6.18 4.95 5.33
N GLN A 366 -5.29 5.58 4.56
CA GLN A 366 -3.85 5.25 4.54
C GLN A 366 -3.23 5.47 5.93
N ARG A 367 -3.43 6.64 6.54
CA ARG A 367 -2.95 6.94 7.90
C ARG A 367 -3.51 5.96 8.94
N LYS A 368 -4.77 5.52 8.78
CA LYS A 368 -5.37 4.52 9.67
C LYS A 368 -4.69 3.16 9.53
N VAL A 369 -4.41 2.71 8.30
CA VAL A 369 -3.66 1.47 8.04
C VAL A 369 -2.28 1.52 8.67
N GLU A 370 -1.52 2.59 8.46
CA GLU A 370 -0.19 2.77 9.04
C GLU A 370 -0.21 2.75 10.57
N SER A 371 -1.17 3.46 11.17
CA SER A 371 -1.35 3.49 12.64
C SER A 371 -1.67 2.10 13.20
N LEU A 372 -2.58 1.35 12.54
CA LEU A 372 -2.95 -0.01 12.96
C LEU A 372 -1.79 -0.99 12.80
N GLN A 373 -1.00 -0.87 11.73
CA GLN A 373 0.20 -1.70 11.51
C GLN A 373 1.28 -1.42 12.59
N LYS A 374 1.52 -0.15 12.92
CA LYS A 374 2.43 0.24 14.01
C LYS A 374 1.95 -0.30 15.35
N LEU A 375 0.65 -0.18 15.64
CA LEU A 375 0.03 -0.72 16.85
C LEU A 375 0.19 -2.23 16.91
N LYS A 376 -0.15 -2.96 15.84
CA LYS A 376 0.03 -4.42 15.74
C LYS A 376 1.46 -4.82 16.06
N LYS A 377 2.44 -4.18 15.42
CA LYS A 377 3.87 -4.47 15.65
C LYS A 377 4.29 -4.24 17.11
N SER A 378 3.85 -3.14 17.71
CA SER A 378 4.15 -2.82 19.11
C SER A 378 3.55 -3.84 20.07
N LEU A 379 2.26 -4.17 19.89
CA LEU A 379 1.56 -5.13 20.75
C LEU A 379 2.13 -6.55 20.63
N LEU A 380 2.44 -7.01 19.41
CA LEU A 380 3.11 -8.29 19.22
C LEU A 380 4.44 -8.36 19.97
N LYS A 381 5.25 -7.28 19.90
CA LYS A 381 6.51 -7.22 20.64
C LYS A 381 6.31 -7.25 22.16
N GLN A 382 5.24 -6.62 22.68
CA GLN A 382 4.97 -6.58 24.13
C GLN A 382 4.37 -7.87 24.68
N MET A 383 3.57 -8.58 23.89
CA MET A 383 2.85 -9.77 24.33
C MET A 383 3.67 -11.05 24.23
N PHE A 384 4.66 -11.10 23.36
CA PHE A 384 5.48 -12.28 23.08
C PHE A 384 6.97 -12.07 23.45
N VAL A 385 7.21 -11.36 24.51
CA VAL A 385 8.58 -11.16 25.06
C VAL A 385 9.16 -12.44 25.61
#